data_a60cd72d4db51734073395a08f2b388c
#
_entry.id   a60cd72d4db51734073395a08f2b388c
#
_cell.length_a   1.000
_cell.length_b   1.000
_cell.length_c   1.000
_cell.angle_alpha   90.00
_cell.angle_beta   90.00
_cell.angle_gamma   90.00
#
_symmetry.space_group_name_H-M   'P 1'
#
loop_
_entity.id
_entity.type
_entity.pdbx_description
1 polymer ?
#
loop_
_entity_poly.entity_id
_entity_poly.type
_entity_poly.pdbx_seq_one_letter_code
_entity_poly.pdbx_strand_id
1 'polypeptide(L)'
;MVFFVGDMKYRYEVVLDNKRVYSERLSYFKTTQPALLLNRTLDNGVSVVKLHADLKVSKAALEELSLRCLPNMSFFAAKEMVNVAIPFVDNAFEWAETIVQDVVIWPKDDIFTRAALNVPNDKDLKDFLLEFMRRSDFNISDIRAERKTIPLPADKINGLMQDGRLTDEEKQMVLSQGIISQVYIDFEHQVVNAHGKEKYSLPTRALSDGTKRGFGIETAIYQTLGEWGFLAIDEIESSLHPELVEFILTRFLQAEGRSQLLITTHYDPLLDEVDDMFRKDMVWFTEKGEDGATKLYSLTDFKGLDKISSFRKFYRNGRFGALPNIG
;
A
#
# COMPACT_ATOMS: atom_id res chain seq x y z
N MET A 1 -0.11 -15.20 2.27
CA MET A 1 0.91 -14.26 1.76
C MET A 1 2.30 -14.90 1.89
N VAL A 2 3.19 -14.65 0.92
CA VAL A 2 4.62 -15.05 0.99
C VAL A 2 5.44 -13.78 0.83
N PHE A 3 6.43 -13.58 1.70
CA PHE A 3 7.23 -12.35 1.75
C PHE A 3 8.65 -12.64 2.24
N PHE A 4 9.54 -11.65 2.12
CA PHE A 4 10.92 -11.74 2.59
C PHE A 4 11.19 -10.66 3.63
N VAL A 5 11.94 -11.06 4.68
CA VAL A 5 12.52 -10.15 5.67
C VAL A 5 14.02 -10.34 5.61
N GLY A 6 14.74 -9.39 5.05
CA GLY A 6 16.12 -9.62 4.63
C GLY A 6 16.19 -10.77 3.64
N ASP A 7 17.03 -11.76 3.92
CA ASP A 7 17.16 -12.95 3.07
C ASP A 7 16.25 -14.12 3.49
N MET A 8 15.49 -13.96 4.56
CA MET A 8 14.60 -14.99 5.07
C MET A 8 13.21 -14.90 4.42
N LYS A 9 12.79 -16.00 3.79
CA LYS A 9 11.45 -16.14 3.21
C LYS A 9 10.47 -16.61 4.28
N TYR A 10 9.30 -15.97 4.32
CA TYR A 10 8.19 -16.31 5.20
C TYR A 10 6.93 -16.66 4.43
N ARG A 11 6.04 -17.41 5.08
CA ARG A 11 4.65 -17.61 4.65
C ARG A 11 3.74 -17.33 5.83
N TYR A 12 2.81 -16.41 5.64
CA TYR A 12 1.74 -16.10 6.59
C TYR A 12 0.39 -16.48 6.00
N GLU A 13 -0.40 -17.21 6.78
CA GLU A 13 -1.72 -17.70 6.41
C GLU A 13 -2.70 -17.36 7.53
N VAL A 14 -3.84 -16.78 7.18
CA VAL A 14 -4.91 -16.44 8.13
C VAL A 14 -6.27 -16.82 7.55
N VAL A 15 -7.14 -17.36 8.40
CA VAL A 15 -8.54 -17.62 8.09
C VAL A 15 -9.38 -16.85 9.10
N LEU A 16 -10.19 -15.92 8.61
CA LEU A 16 -11.00 -15.04 9.45
C LEU A 16 -12.34 -14.71 8.78
N ASP A 17 -13.27 -14.22 9.57
CA ASP A 17 -14.46 -13.52 9.12
C ASP A 17 -14.50 -12.11 9.75
N ASN A 18 -15.64 -11.41 9.64
CA ASN A 18 -15.81 -10.07 10.20
C ASN A 18 -15.89 -10.03 11.74
N LYS A 19 -15.82 -11.17 12.42
CA LYS A 19 -15.96 -11.29 13.88
C LYS A 19 -14.82 -12.04 14.55
N ARG A 20 -14.17 -12.97 13.83
CA ARG A 20 -13.25 -13.93 14.45
C ARG A 20 -12.11 -14.28 13.50
N VAL A 21 -10.96 -14.59 14.09
CA VAL A 21 -9.84 -15.26 13.45
C VAL A 21 -9.89 -16.74 13.82
N TYR A 22 -10.11 -17.61 12.86
CA TYR A 22 -10.25 -19.07 13.06
C TYR A 22 -8.90 -19.77 13.11
N SER A 23 -7.99 -19.39 12.25
CA SER A 23 -6.62 -19.90 12.26
C SER A 23 -5.64 -18.86 11.76
N GLU A 24 -4.42 -18.92 12.29
CA GLU A 24 -3.31 -18.06 11.90
C GLU A 24 -2.02 -18.87 11.96
N ARG A 25 -1.22 -18.82 10.90
CA ARG A 25 0.01 -19.60 10.76
C ARG A 25 1.12 -18.74 10.21
N LEU A 26 2.28 -18.79 10.83
CA LEU A 26 3.51 -18.22 10.31
C LEU A 26 4.54 -19.34 10.14
N SER A 27 5.08 -19.43 8.94
CA SER A 27 6.16 -20.35 8.62
C SER A 27 7.33 -19.58 8.01
N TYR A 28 8.54 -20.09 8.13
CA TYR A 28 9.73 -19.57 7.49
C TYR A 28 10.45 -20.67 6.72
N PHE A 29 11.32 -20.28 5.79
CA PHE A 29 12.01 -21.22 4.91
C PHE A 29 13.52 -21.13 5.15
N LYS A 30 14.06 -22.04 5.97
CA LYS A 30 15.52 -22.26 6.05
C LYS A 30 16.03 -23.08 4.87
N THR A 31 15.14 -23.88 4.28
CA THR A 31 15.37 -24.72 3.11
C THR A 31 14.19 -24.56 2.18
N THR A 32 14.04 -25.42 1.19
CA THR A 32 12.85 -25.45 0.30
C THR A 32 11.55 -25.81 1.03
N GLN A 33 11.64 -26.45 2.21
CA GLN A 33 10.48 -26.82 3.00
C GLN A 33 10.18 -25.77 4.09
N PRO A 34 8.91 -25.37 4.28
CA PRO A 34 8.52 -24.44 5.32
C PRO A 34 8.59 -25.10 6.71
N ALA A 35 9.20 -24.39 7.66
CA ALA A 35 9.13 -24.75 9.09
C ALA A 35 8.10 -23.84 9.77
N LEU A 36 7.14 -24.44 10.46
CA LEU A 36 6.07 -23.73 11.14
C LEU A 36 6.60 -23.07 12.42
N LEU A 37 6.52 -21.74 12.52
CA LEU A 37 6.92 -20.97 13.70
C LEU A 37 5.77 -20.77 14.67
N LEU A 38 4.60 -20.40 14.13
CA LEU A 38 3.40 -20.07 14.87
C LEU A 38 2.22 -20.84 14.28
N ASN A 39 1.41 -21.41 15.15
CA ASN A 39 0.09 -21.92 14.82
C ASN A 39 -0.90 -21.47 15.90
N ARG A 40 -1.84 -20.60 15.52
CA ARG A 40 -2.96 -20.20 16.35
C ARG A 40 -4.23 -20.77 15.75
N THR A 41 -5.05 -21.38 16.57
CA THR A 41 -6.38 -21.90 16.19
C THR A 41 -7.43 -21.43 17.18
N LEU A 42 -8.66 -21.26 16.72
CA LEU A 42 -9.81 -21.00 17.58
C LEU A 42 -10.50 -22.33 17.89
N ASP A 43 -10.47 -22.75 19.15
CA ASP A 43 -11.13 -23.99 19.62
C ASP A 43 -12.18 -23.63 20.68
N ASN A 44 -13.43 -24.04 20.46
CA ASN A 44 -14.57 -23.75 21.37
C ASN A 44 -14.66 -22.28 21.84
N GLY A 45 -14.29 -21.33 20.92
CA GLY A 45 -14.34 -19.89 21.22
C GLY A 45 -13.11 -19.37 21.98
N VAL A 46 -12.11 -20.20 22.20
CA VAL A 46 -10.84 -19.82 22.88
C VAL A 46 -9.68 -19.97 21.88
N SER A 47 -8.78 -19.00 21.88
CA SER A 47 -7.58 -19.07 21.06
C SER A 47 -6.55 -20.00 21.69
N VAL A 48 -6.05 -20.96 20.90
CA VAL A 48 -4.97 -21.85 21.27
C VAL A 48 -3.73 -21.50 20.45
N VAL A 49 -2.68 -21.04 21.11
CA VAL A 49 -1.42 -20.65 20.48
C VAL A 49 -0.37 -21.74 20.69
N LYS A 50 0.28 -22.13 19.60
CA LYS A 50 1.44 -23.06 19.63
C LYS A 50 2.59 -22.42 18.88
N LEU A 51 3.75 -22.39 19.51
CA LEU A 51 5.00 -21.90 18.94
C LEU A 51 5.97 -23.08 18.74
N HIS A 52 6.85 -22.95 17.75
CA HIS A 52 7.90 -23.94 17.52
C HIS A 52 8.83 -24.03 18.72
N ALA A 53 9.24 -25.23 19.10
CA ALA A 53 10.07 -25.46 20.29
C ALA A 53 11.41 -24.71 20.25
N ASP A 54 11.99 -24.55 19.07
CA ASP A 54 13.26 -23.83 18.88
C ASP A 54 13.19 -22.35 19.24
N LEU A 55 12.00 -21.76 19.33
CA LEU A 55 11.80 -20.35 19.72
C LEU A 55 12.04 -20.14 21.23
N LYS A 56 12.11 -21.21 22.01
CA LYS A 56 12.45 -21.22 23.46
C LYS A 56 11.60 -20.25 24.30
N VAL A 57 10.34 -20.03 23.93
CA VAL A 57 9.41 -19.22 24.71
C VAL A 57 9.01 -19.97 25.98
N SER A 58 9.03 -19.30 27.13
CA SER A 58 8.65 -19.91 28.38
C SER A 58 7.15 -20.28 28.40
N LYS A 59 6.80 -21.32 29.19
CA LYS A 59 5.42 -21.76 29.32
C LYS A 59 4.50 -20.63 29.81
N ALA A 60 4.95 -19.84 30.78
CA ALA A 60 4.21 -18.70 31.31
C ALA A 60 3.91 -17.64 30.25
N ALA A 61 4.92 -17.28 29.42
CA ALA A 61 4.73 -16.33 28.34
C ALA A 61 3.76 -16.86 27.26
N LEU A 62 3.83 -18.16 26.93
CA LEU A 62 2.92 -18.79 25.98
C LEU A 62 1.47 -18.82 26.51
N GLU A 63 1.28 -19.08 27.81
CA GLU A 63 -0.03 -19.02 28.47
C GLU A 63 -0.58 -17.59 28.45
N GLU A 64 0.23 -16.59 28.75
CA GLU A 64 -0.17 -15.19 28.69
C GLU A 64 -0.54 -14.76 27.27
N LEU A 65 0.26 -15.10 26.27
CA LEU A 65 -0.04 -14.85 24.86
C LEU A 65 -1.38 -15.48 24.45
N SER A 66 -1.63 -16.72 24.89
CA SER A 66 -2.88 -17.41 24.58
C SER A 66 -4.09 -16.72 25.23
N LEU A 67 -3.96 -16.26 26.46
CA LEU A 67 -5.02 -15.54 27.18
C LEU A 67 -5.33 -14.18 26.57
N ARG A 68 -4.32 -13.45 26.12
CA ARG A 68 -4.51 -12.14 25.46
C ARG A 68 -4.93 -12.24 24.01
N CYS A 69 -4.73 -13.38 23.36
CA CYS A 69 -5.14 -13.60 21.99
C CYS A 69 -6.65 -13.84 21.89
N LEU A 70 -7.42 -12.74 21.89
CA LEU A 70 -8.90 -12.82 21.83
C LEU A 70 -9.36 -13.42 20.49
N PRO A 71 -10.60 -13.97 20.43
CA PRO A 71 -11.14 -14.58 19.21
C PRO A 71 -11.16 -13.66 17.97
N ASN A 72 -11.32 -12.36 18.18
CA ASN A 72 -11.37 -11.33 17.13
C ASN A 72 -10.02 -10.63 16.89
N MET A 73 -8.92 -11.17 17.42
CA MET A 73 -7.61 -10.57 17.40
C MET A 73 -6.60 -11.51 16.71
N SER A 74 -5.65 -10.94 15.94
CA SER A 74 -4.50 -11.69 15.44
C SER A 74 -3.51 -12.00 16.57
N PHE A 75 -2.66 -12.98 16.34
CA PHE A 75 -1.57 -13.28 17.27
C PHE A 75 -0.59 -12.09 17.40
N PHE A 76 -0.31 -11.39 16.31
CA PHE A 76 0.59 -10.23 16.32
C PHE A 76 0.07 -9.14 17.24
N ALA A 77 -1.22 -8.77 17.16
CA ALA A 77 -1.82 -7.80 18.05
C ALA A 77 -1.83 -8.24 19.54
N ALA A 78 -2.00 -9.53 19.80
CA ALA A 78 -1.88 -10.06 21.16
C ALA A 78 -0.44 -10.01 21.68
N LYS A 79 0.52 -10.24 20.81
CA LYS A 79 1.95 -10.23 21.12
C LYS A 79 2.46 -8.86 21.55
N GLU A 80 1.96 -7.78 20.99
CA GLU A 80 2.27 -6.40 21.43
C GLU A 80 1.93 -6.14 22.89
N MET A 81 0.93 -6.85 23.42
CA MET A 81 0.49 -6.71 24.82
C MET A 81 1.35 -7.50 25.80
N VAL A 82 2.31 -8.30 25.30
CA VAL A 82 3.15 -9.19 26.12
C VAL A 82 4.63 -8.91 25.85
N ASN A 83 5.34 -8.50 26.89
CA ASN A 83 6.76 -8.22 26.79
C ASN A 83 7.58 -9.53 26.71
N VAL A 84 7.61 -10.12 25.53
CA VAL A 84 8.38 -11.33 25.22
C VAL A 84 9.03 -11.21 23.84
N ALA A 85 10.31 -11.51 23.74
CA ALA A 85 11.02 -11.60 22.46
C ALA A 85 10.84 -13.00 21.85
N ILE A 86 10.39 -13.04 20.60
CA ILE A 86 10.18 -14.30 19.86
C ILE A 86 10.91 -14.16 18.51
N PRO A 87 12.20 -14.55 18.45
CA PRO A 87 13.00 -14.42 17.24
C PRO A 87 12.30 -15.01 16.01
N PHE A 88 12.55 -14.44 14.84
CA PHE A 88 11.87 -14.71 13.56
C PHE A 88 10.39 -14.31 13.50
N VAL A 89 9.63 -14.44 14.61
CA VAL A 89 8.24 -13.95 14.67
C VAL A 89 8.24 -12.43 14.78
N ASP A 90 9.10 -11.87 15.64
CA ASP A 90 9.27 -10.42 15.79
C ASP A 90 9.73 -9.77 14.50
N ASN A 91 10.67 -10.39 13.77
CA ASN A 91 11.09 -9.89 12.46
C ASN A 91 9.94 -9.83 11.44
N ALA A 92 9.09 -10.87 11.42
CA ALA A 92 7.93 -10.90 10.53
C ALA A 92 6.87 -9.87 10.93
N PHE A 93 6.71 -9.64 12.23
CA PHE A 93 5.80 -8.62 12.76
C PHE A 93 6.28 -7.21 12.45
N GLU A 94 7.54 -6.90 12.75
CA GLU A 94 8.17 -5.62 12.44
C GLU A 94 8.09 -5.30 10.94
N TRP A 95 8.33 -6.31 10.08
CA TRP A 95 8.14 -6.15 8.64
C TRP A 95 6.69 -5.80 8.29
N ALA A 96 5.71 -6.48 8.89
CA ALA A 96 4.30 -6.21 8.62
C ALA A 96 3.87 -4.81 9.09
N GLU A 97 4.44 -4.33 10.19
CA GLU A 97 4.11 -3.03 10.78
C GLU A 97 4.80 -1.86 10.05
N THR A 98 6.06 -2.04 9.65
CA THR A 98 6.88 -0.94 9.12
C THR A 98 6.96 -0.91 7.59
N ILE A 99 6.93 -2.08 6.94
CA ILE A 99 7.21 -2.23 5.50
C ILE A 99 5.94 -2.33 4.67
N VAL A 100 4.82 -2.82 5.25
CA VAL A 100 3.54 -2.87 4.56
C VAL A 100 2.88 -1.50 4.66
N GLN A 101 2.86 -0.79 3.54
CA GLN A 101 2.20 0.51 3.47
C GLN A 101 0.67 0.35 3.51
N ASP A 102 -0.02 1.39 3.95
CA ASP A 102 -1.48 1.47 3.86
C ASP A 102 -1.95 1.30 2.41
N VAL A 103 -3.08 0.63 2.23
CA VAL A 103 -3.69 0.49 0.90
C VAL A 103 -4.12 1.86 0.38
N VAL A 104 -3.64 2.23 -0.79
CA VAL A 104 -4.02 3.48 -1.46
C VAL A 104 -5.38 3.33 -2.11
N ILE A 105 -6.41 3.95 -1.54
CA ILE A 105 -7.80 3.91 -2.02
C ILE A 105 -8.22 5.31 -2.47
N TRP A 106 -8.54 5.49 -3.75
CA TRP A 106 -9.02 6.76 -4.29
C TRP A 106 -10.56 6.76 -4.39
N PRO A 107 -11.27 7.86 -4.11
CA PRO A 107 -10.81 9.16 -3.57
C PRO A 107 -10.82 9.25 -2.04
N LYS A 108 -10.95 8.14 -1.33
CA LYS A 108 -11.11 8.11 0.14
C LYS A 108 -9.83 8.51 0.87
N ASP A 109 -8.67 8.17 0.31
CA ASP A 109 -7.39 8.51 0.91
C ASP A 109 -6.90 9.86 0.43
N ASP A 110 -6.52 10.73 1.37
CA ASP A 110 -5.81 11.96 1.08
C ASP A 110 -4.30 11.69 0.94
N ILE A 111 -3.97 10.81 -0.01
CA ILE A 111 -2.59 10.45 -0.32
C ILE A 111 -1.77 11.68 -0.74
N PHE A 112 -2.43 12.64 -1.41
CA PHE A 112 -1.78 13.87 -1.82
C PHE A 112 -1.34 14.71 -0.61
N THR A 113 -2.20 14.91 0.39
CA THR A 113 -1.85 15.70 1.58
C THR A 113 -0.74 15.02 2.38
N ARG A 114 -0.79 13.68 2.54
CA ARG A 114 0.30 12.93 3.21
C ARG A 114 1.62 13.09 2.47
N ALA A 115 1.60 12.95 1.15
CA ALA A 115 2.75 13.17 0.29
C ALA A 115 3.32 14.59 0.44
N ALA A 116 2.44 15.57 0.43
CA ALA A 116 2.75 16.97 0.53
C ALA A 116 3.50 17.35 1.81
N LEU A 117 3.21 16.68 2.92
CA LEU A 117 3.89 16.91 4.20
C LEU A 117 5.37 16.52 4.19
N ASN A 118 5.76 15.58 3.35
CA ASN A 118 7.13 15.06 3.29
C ASN A 118 8.06 15.88 2.39
N VAL A 119 7.54 16.45 1.31
CA VAL A 119 8.33 17.20 0.30
C VAL A 119 9.20 18.32 0.88
N PRO A 120 8.77 19.14 1.89
CA PRO A 120 9.60 20.20 2.42
C PRO A 120 10.87 19.72 3.13
N ASN A 121 10.87 18.49 3.60
CA ASN A 121 11.93 17.94 4.45
C ASN A 121 12.80 16.89 3.72
N ASP A 122 12.41 16.48 2.52
CA ASP A 122 13.07 15.43 1.74
C ASP A 122 13.40 15.94 0.33
N LYS A 123 14.66 16.28 0.12
CA LYS A 123 15.14 16.75 -1.18
C LYS A 123 15.10 15.64 -2.23
N ASP A 124 15.45 14.42 -1.86
CA ASP A 124 15.52 13.30 -2.79
C ASP A 124 14.10 12.90 -3.26
N LEU A 125 13.13 12.95 -2.35
CA LEU A 125 11.71 12.83 -2.71
C LEU A 125 11.28 13.93 -3.69
N LYS A 126 11.64 15.17 -3.42
CA LYS A 126 11.32 16.30 -4.32
C LYS A 126 11.89 16.07 -5.71
N ASP A 127 13.16 15.68 -5.80
CA ASP A 127 13.83 15.46 -7.08
C ASP A 127 13.20 14.27 -7.83
N PHE A 128 12.86 13.19 -7.13
CA PHE A 128 12.14 12.02 -7.67
C PHE A 128 10.77 12.39 -8.25
N LEU A 129 9.99 13.18 -7.52
CA LEU A 129 8.68 13.66 -7.95
C LEU A 129 8.78 14.62 -9.13
N LEU A 130 9.75 15.54 -9.14
CA LEU A 130 9.98 16.45 -10.25
C LEU A 130 10.35 15.72 -11.54
N GLU A 131 11.16 14.67 -11.45
CA GLU A 131 11.47 13.83 -12.61
C GLU A 131 10.20 13.23 -13.20
N PHE A 132 9.35 12.61 -12.36
CA PHE A 132 8.06 12.06 -12.78
C PHE A 132 7.16 13.12 -13.41
N MET A 133 6.96 14.27 -12.73
CA MET A 133 6.08 15.35 -13.18
C MET A 133 6.49 15.95 -14.54
N ARG A 134 7.80 16.06 -14.78
CA ARG A 134 8.32 16.55 -16.07
C ARG A 134 8.11 15.56 -17.21
N ARG A 135 8.19 14.26 -16.92
CA ARG A 135 8.02 13.20 -17.93
C ARG A 135 6.56 12.85 -18.20
N SER A 136 5.66 13.27 -17.33
CA SER A 136 4.22 12.92 -17.36
C SER A 136 3.33 13.99 -18.04
N ASP A 137 3.89 14.88 -18.80
CA ASP A 137 3.18 15.99 -19.51
C ASP A 137 2.34 16.90 -18.61
N PHE A 138 2.67 16.94 -17.29
CA PHE A 138 2.03 17.87 -16.35
C PHE A 138 2.55 19.30 -16.46
N ASN A 139 3.59 19.51 -17.27
CA ASN A 139 4.25 20.80 -17.47
C ASN A 139 4.71 21.49 -16.17
N ILE A 140 5.02 20.70 -15.13
CA ILE A 140 5.50 21.16 -13.82
C ILE A 140 7.01 21.20 -13.84
N SER A 141 7.56 22.40 -13.60
CA SER A 141 9.02 22.64 -13.61
C SER A 141 9.65 22.62 -12.21
N ASP A 142 8.88 22.99 -11.17
CA ASP A 142 9.32 22.97 -9.78
C ASP A 142 8.14 22.77 -8.82
N ILE A 143 8.45 22.26 -7.62
CA ILE A 143 7.52 22.12 -6.50
C ILE A 143 8.06 22.96 -5.36
N ARG A 144 7.26 23.93 -4.88
CA ARG A 144 7.57 24.75 -3.73
C ARG A 144 6.67 24.35 -2.58
N ALA A 145 7.27 23.92 -1.52
CA ALA A 145 6.55 23.56 -0.30
C ALA A 145 7.01 24.48 0.83
N GLU A 146 6.06 25.10 1.51
CA GLU A 146 6.30 26.01 2.62
C GLU A 146 5.42 25.61 3.79
N ARG A 147 6.02 25.42 4.96
CA ARG A 147 5.29 25.18 6.20
C ARG A 147 4.97 26.53 6.85
N LYS A 148 3.70 26.84 7.00
CA LYS A 148 3.21 28.06 7.67
C LYS A 148 2.45 27.68 8.94
N THR A 149 2.69 28.45 9.98
CA THR A 149 1.90 28.39 11.19
C THR A 149 0.77 29.38 11.10
N ILE A 150 -0.46 28.90 11.19
CA ILE A 150 -1.65 29.74 11.08
C ILE A 150 -2.47 29.72 12.37
N PRO A 151 -3.09 30.86 12.75
CA PRO A 151 -4.03 30.87 13.88
C PRO A 151 -5.22 29.96 13.59
N LEU A 152 -5.61 29.17 14.59
CA LEU A 152 -6.79 28.32 14.50
C LEU A 152 -7.98 29.00 15.17
N PRO A 153 -9.12 29.20 14.48
CA PRO A 153 -10.32 29.71 15.09
C PRO A 153 -10.81 28.82 16.24
N ALA A 154 -11.20 29.42 17.35
CA ALA A 154 -11.55 28.72 18.59
C ALA A 154 -12.68 27.67 18.43
N ASP A 155 -13.61 27.93 17.50
CA ASP A 155 -14.71 27.02 17.15
C ASP A 155 -14.24 25.73 16.44
N LYS A 156 -13.06 25.74 15.83
CA LYS A 156 -12.49 24.58 15.13
C LYS A 156 -11.57 23.71 16.00
N ILE A 157 -11.13 24.21 17.15
CA ILE A 157 -10.19 23.51 18.03
C ILE A 157 -10.75 22.16 18.47
N ASN A 158 -12.00 22.12 18.96
CA ASN A 158 -12.61 20.89 19.48
C ASN A 158 -12.79 19.81 18.41
N GLY A 159 -13.15 20.21 17.18
CA GLY A 159 -13.28 19.27 16.08
C GLY A 159 -11.93 18.67 15.64
N LEU A 160 -10.90 19.52 15.61
CA LEU A 160 -9.55 19.09 15.24
C LEU A 160 -8.90 18.18 16.28
N MET A 161 -9.17 18.41 17.58
CA MET A 161 -8.64 17.57 18.66
C MET A 161 -9.22 16.15 18.66
N GLN A 162 -10.41 15.97 18.08
CA GLN A 162 -11.02 14.65 17.91
C GLN A 162 -10.54 13.96 16.61
N ASP A 163 -9.86 14.69 15.74
CA ASP A 163 -9.26 14.15 14.53
C ASP A 163 -7.96 13.43 14.92
N GLY A 164 -7.96 12.10 14.78
CA GLY A 164 -6.79 11.25 15.11
C GLY A 164 -5.54 11.50 14.24
N ARG A 165 -5.59 12.46 13.29
CA ARG A 165 -4.50 12.78 12.38
C ARG A 165 -3.44 13.72 12.95
N LEU A 166 -3.71 14.40 14.07
CA LEU A 166 -2.75 15.30 14.70
C LEU A 166 -1.74 14.52 15.55
N THR A 167 -0.48 14.86 15.39
CA THR A 167 0.59 14.42 16.30
C THR A 167 0.40 15.03 17.70
N ASP A 168 1.03 14.45 18.71
CA ASP A 168 0.95 14.99 20.08
C ASP A 168 1.58 16.38 20.19
N GLU A 169 2.62 16.67 19.40
CA GLU A 169 3.23 18.00 19.30
C GLU A 169 2.25 19.02 18.70
N GLU A 170 1.56 18.65 17.62
CA GLU A 170 0.55 19.51 16.99
C GLU A 170 -0.62 19.76 17.93
N LYS A 171 -1.09 18.75 18.67
CA LYS A 171 -2.11 18.92 19.71
C LYS A 171 -1.67 19.89 20.80
N GLN A 172 -0.42 19.81 21.23
CA GLN A 172 0.14 20.77 22.20
C GLN A 172 0.21 22.19 21.66
N MET A 173 0.62 22.40 20.41
CA MET A 173 0.63 23.71 19.77
C MET A 173 -0.78 24.30 19.65
N VAL A 174 -1.75 23.50 19.25
CA VAL A 174 -3.16 23.92 19.19
C VAL A 174 -3.69 24.34 20.56
N LEU A 175 -3.43 23.55 21.61
CA LEU A 175 -3.94 23.82 22.97
C LEU A 175 -3.24 25.01 23.64
N SER A 176 -1.92 25.16 23.44
CA SER A 176 -1.15 26.19 24.16
C SER A 176 -1.12 27.53 23.45
N GLN A 177 -1.17 27.55 22.12
CA GLN A 177 -0.94 28.76 21.31
C GLN A 177 -2.10 29.07 20.37
N GLY A 178 -3.08 28.18 20.21
CA GLY A 178 -4.18 28.33 19.24
C GLY A 178 -3.72 28.38 17.79
N ILE A 179 -2.62 27.69 17.46
CA ILE A 179 -2.02 27.67 16.14
C ILE A 179 -1.89 26.25 15.62
N ILE A 180 -1.92 26.11 14.30
CA ILE A 180 -1.64 24.84 13.60
C ILE A 180 -0.60 25.05 12.53
N SER A 181 0.25 24.05 12.33
CA SER A 181 1.20 24.04 11.22
C SER A 181 0.50 23.49 9.96
N GLN A 182 0.53 24.25 8.88
CA GLN A 182 -0.03 23.86 7.60
C GLN A 182 1.02 23.94 6.51
N VAL A 183 1.12 22.89 5.68
CA VAL A 183 2.00 22.88 4.51
C VAL A 183 1.23 23.40 3.31
N TYR A 184 1.79 24.43 2.67
CA TYR A 184 1.33 25.00 1.41
C TYR A 184 2.25 24.49 0.31
N ILE A 185 1.65 23.92 -0.73
CA ILE A 185 2.39 23.48 -1.92
C ILE A 185 1.90 24.23 -3.13
N ASP A 186 2.83 24.82 -3.81
CA ASP A 186 2.64 25.48 -5.10
C ASP A 186 3.46 24.74 -6.16
N PHE A 187 2.88 24.61 -7.33
CA PHE A 187 3.49 23.96 -8.49
C PHE A 187 3.85 25.02 -9.52
N GLU A 188 5.14 25.08 -9.86
CA GLU A 188 5.63 26.00 -10.89
C GLU A 188 5.48 25.37 -12.26
N HIS A 189 4.74 26.03 -13.12
CA HIS A 189 4.54 25.67 -14.53
C HIS A 189 5.39 26.56 -15.43
N GLN A 190 6.03 25.97 -16.44
CA GLN A 190 6.71 26.72 -17.46
C GLN A 190 5.84 26.81 -18.70
N VAL A 191 5.53 28.04 -19.12
CA VAL A 191 4.72 28.31 -20.31
C VAL A 191 5.58 29.02 -21.35
N VAL A 192 5.44 28.63 -22.61
CA VAL A 192 6.06 29.32 -23.76
C VAL A 192 4.97 30.14 -24.45
N ASN A 193 5.12 31.46 -24.45
CA ASN A 193 4.19 32.39 -25.09
C ASN A 193 4.90 33.38 -26.03
N ALA A 194 4.22 34.40 -26.51
CA ALA A 194 4.79 35.41 -27.40
C ALA A 194 5.92 36.24 -26.80
N HIS A 195 6.05 36.24 -25.46
CA HIS A 195 7.11 36.94 -24.69
C HIS A 195 8.28 36.04 -24.31
N GLY A 196 8.22 34.75 -24.68
CA GLY A 196 9.24 33.76 -24.39
C GLY A 196 8.81 32.71 -23.37
N LYS A 197 9.76 32.25 -22.54
CA LYS A 197 9.50 31.28 -21.45
C LYS A 197 9.15 32.02 -20.17
N GLU A 198 7.96 31.82 -19.67
CA GLU A 198 7.50 32.37 -18.39
C GLU A 198 7.16 31.26 -17.41
N LYS A 199 7.25 31.58 -16.12
CA LYS A 199 6.95 30.66 -15.03
C LYS A 199 5.77 31.17 -14.22
N TYR A 200 4.81 30.30 -13.99
CA TYR A 200 3.60 30.58 -13.22
C TYR A 200 3.48 29.59 -12.07
N SER A 201 3.20 30.08 -10.87
CA SER A 201 2.95 29.25 -9.70
C SER A 201 1.46 29.03 -9.53
N LEU A 202 1.04 27.78 -9.49
CA LEU A 202 -0.34 27.39 -9.26
C LEU A 202 -0.47 26.68 -7.90
N PRO A 203 -1.46 27.08 -7.08
CA PRO A 203 -1.71 26.39 -5.82
C PRO A 203 -2.31 25.01 -6.08
N THR A 204 -2.15 24.09 -5.13
CA THR A 204 -2.67 22.71 -5.18
C THR A 204 -4.13 22.62 -5.65
N ARG A 205 -4.99 23.56 -5.23
CA ARG A 205 -6.41 23.57 -5.61
C ARG A 205 -6.66 23.75 -7.12
N ALA A 206 -5.67 24.26 -7.85
CA ALA A 206 -5.75 24.46 -9.29
C ALA A 206 -5.30 23.24 -10.09
N LEU A 207 -4.72 22.24 -9.45
CA LEU A 207 -4.31 21.00 -10.10
C LEU A 207 -5.49 20.08 -10.40
N SER A 208 -5.38 19.33 -11.49
CA SER A 208 -6.31 18.25 -11.81
C SER A 208 -6.23 17.11 -10.78
N ASP A 209 -7.29 16.32 -10.67
CA ASP A 209 -7.29 15.15 -9.80
C ASP A 209 -6.26 14.11 -10.25
N GLY A 210 -6.05 13.96 -11.57
CA GLY A 210 -5.00 13.10 -12.10
C GLY A 210 -3.60 13.53 -11.67
N THR A 211 -3.31 14.83 -11.69
CA THR A 211 -2.02 15.37 -11.22
C THR A 211 -1.81 15.06 -9.72
N LYS A 212 -2.83 15.31 -8.90
CA LYS A 212 -2.78 15.04 -7.46
C LYS A 212 -2.60 13.55 -7.17
N ARG A 213 -3.34 12.69 -7.90
CA ARG A 213 -3.23 11.25 -7.74
C ARG A 213 -1.86 10.73 -8.16
N GLY A 214 -1.35 11.14 -9.31
CA GLY A 214 -0.01 10.77 -9.77
C GLY A 214 1.07 11.18 -8.77
N PHE A 215 0.99 12.41 -8.23
CA PHE A 215 1.88 12.89 -7.18
C PHE A 215 1.83 12.01 -5.92
N GLY A 216 0.62 11.66 -5.47
CA GLY A 216 0.44 10.82 -4.29
C GLY A 216 0.97 9.39 -4.50
N ILE A 217 0.65 8.77 -5.63
CA ILE A 217 1.12 7.41 -5.96
C ILE A 217 2.65 7.37 -6.05
N GLU A 218 3.28 8.33 -6.75
CA GLU A 218 4.73 8.39 -6.88
C GLU A 218 5.43 8.64 -5.53
N THR A 219 4.80 9.38 -4.62
CA THR A 219 5.34 9.53 -3.25
C THR A 219 5.29 8.20 -2.50
N ALA A 220 4.17 7.46 -2.58
CA ALA A 220 4.06 6.15 -1.95
C ALA A 220 5.06 5.15 -2.56
N ILE A 221 5.27 5.20 -3.88
CA ILE A 221 6.29 4.39 -4.57
C ILE A 221 7.69 4.74 -4.07
N TYR A 222 8.04 6.03 -3.97
CA TYR A 222 9.34 6.46 -3.46
C TYR A 222 9.63 5.89 -2.07
N GLN A 223 8.67 6.02 -1.15
CA GLN A 223 8.79 5.47 0.21
C GLN A 223 8.96 3.95 0.18
N THR A 224 8.14 3.27 -0.61
CA THR A 224 8.19 1.79 -0.76
C THR A 224 9.54 1.31 -1.30
N LEU A 225 10.10 2.00 -2.28
CA LEU A 225 11.39 1.65 -2.88
C LEU A 225 12.55 1.85 -1.89
N GLY A 226 12.52 2.90 -1.07
CA GLY A 226 13.55 3.18 -0.07
C GLY A 226 13.65 2.13 1.03
N GLU A 227 12.53 1.45 1.34
CA GLU A 227 12.42 0.48 2.44
C GLU A 227 12.31 -0.98 2.00
N TRP A 228 12.38 -1.24 0.68
CA TRP A 228 12.07 -2.55 0.11
C TRP A 228 10.68 -3.06 0.53
N GLY A 229 9.71 -2.15 0.49
CA GLY A 229 8.40 -2.33 1.06
C GLY A 229 7.40 -3.05 0.19
N PHE A 230 6.17 -3.12 0.70
CA PHE A 230 4.99 -3.61 0.00
C PHE A 230 3.95 -2.50 -0.07
N LEU A 231 3.52 -2.16 -1.29
CA LEU A 231 2.49 -1.16 -1.56
C LEU A 231 1.30 -1.81 -2.25
N ALA A 232 0.09 -1.54 -1.78
CA ALA A 232 -1.14 -1.93 -2.45
C ALA A 232 -1.88 -0.68 -2.96
N ILE A 233 -2.31 -0.69 -4.22
CA ILE A 233 -3.07 0.41 -4.84
C ILE A 233 -4.36 -0.15 -5.42
N ASP A 234 -5.48 0.34 -4.91
CA ASP A 234 -6.79 -0.02 -5.43
C ASP A 234 -7.17 0.89 -6.60
N GLU A 235 -7.68 0.30 -7.68
CA GLU A 235 -8.05 0.99 -8.93
C GLU A 235 -6.97 1.98 -9.39
N ILE A 236 -5.78 1.49 -9.72
CA ILE A 236 -4.62 2.34 -10.07
C ILE A 236 -4.94 3.36 -11.17
N GLU A 237 -5.80 3.01 -12.11
CA GLU A 237 -6.21 3.86 -13.23
C GLU A 237 -7.15 5.00 -12.85
N SER A 238 -7.75 4.99 -11.65
CA SER A 238 -8.71 6.02 -11.25
C SER A 238 -8.13 7.43 -11.40
N SER A 239 -8.78 8.27 -12.19
CA SER A 239 -8.38 9.64 -12.53
C SER A 239 -7.05 9.78 -13.27
N LEU A 240 -6.40 8.70 -13.70
CA LEU A 240 -5.16 8.75 -14.46
C LEU A 240 -5.42 8.45 -15.96
N HIS A 241 -4.61 9.08 -16.83
CA HIS A 241 -4.58 8.70 -18.23
C HIS A 241 -3.93 7.30 -18.37
N PRO A 242 -4.41 6.44 -19.26
CA PRO A 242 -3.86 5.10 -19.49
C PRO A 242 -2.33 5.04 -19.61
N GLU A 243 -1.74 5.87 -20.45
CA GLU A 243 -0.29 5.94 -20.65
C GLU A 243 0.47 6.31 -19.37
N LEU A 244 -0.17 7.07 -18.48
CA LEU A 244 0.42 7.42 -17.19
C LEU A 244 0.46 6.23 -16.23
N VAL A 245 -0.57 5.37 -16.28
CA VAL A 245 -0.58 4.11 -15.51
C VAL A 245 0.57 3.21 -15.94
N GLU A 246 0.72 3.01 -17.25
CA GLU A 246 1.81 2.21 -17.82
C GLU A 246 3.19 2.81 -17.49
N PHE A 247 3.30 4.13 -17.52
CA PHE A 247 4.54 4.82 -17.15
C PHE A 247 4.90 4.62 -15.66
N ILE A 248 3.94 4.75 -14.74
CA ILE A 248 4.13 4.51 -13.31
C ILE A 248 4.59 3.07 -13.08
N LEU A 249 3.90 2.11 -13.68
CA LEU A 249 4.24 0.69 -13.53
C LEU A 249 5.62 0.36 -14.09
N THR A 250 5.96 0.92 -15.25
CA THR A 250 7.30 0.76 -15.87
C THR A 250 8.40 1.31 -14.94
N ARG A 251 8.21 2.50 -14.37
CA ARG A 251 9.16 3.08 -13.42
C ARG A 251 9.38 2.19 -12.20
N PHE A 252 8.29 1.68 -11.62
CA PHE A 252 8.38 0.78 -10.47
C PHE A 252 9.13 -0.51 -10.82
N LEU A 253 8.82 -1.14 -11.96
CA LEU A 253 9.43 -2.40 -12.38
C LEU A 253 10.90 -2.26 -12.79
N GLN A 254 11.32 -1.07 -13.22
CA GLN A 254 12.73 -0.77 -13.56
C GLN A 254 13.56 -0.38 -12.33
N ALA A 255 12.93 -0.09 -11.20
CA ALA A 255 13.66 0.23 -9.98
C ALA A 255 14.38 -0.99 -9.42
N GLU A 256 15.60 -0.77 -8.95
CA GLU A 256 16.37 -1.82 -8.28
C GLU A 256 15.81 -2.09 -6.86
N GLY A 257 15.86 -3.34 -6.44
CA GLY A 257 15.45 -3.70 -5.08
C GLY A 257 14.50 -4.90 -5.01
N ARG A 258 13.84 -5.05 -3.85
CA ARG A 258 12.91 -6.16 -3.56
C ARG A 258 11.50 -5.67 -3.22
N SER A 259 11.21 -4.41 -3.51
CA SER A 259 9.87 -3.84 -3.27
C SER A 259 8.81 -4.57 -4.08
N GLN A 260 7.62 -4.67 -3.51
CA GLN A 260 6.49 -5.36 -4.12
C GLN A 260 5.32 -4.40 -4.29
N LEU A 261 4.65 -4.47 -5.44
CA LEU A 261 3.46 -3.69 -5.74
C LEU A 261 2.30 -4.64 -6.03
N LEU A 262 1.19 -4.44 -5.34
CA LEU A 262 -0.10 -5.07 -5.66
C LEU A 262 -1.04 -3.99 -6.19
N ILE A 263 -1.59 -4.19 -7.36
CA ILE A 263 -2.60 -3.29 -7.92
C ILE A 263 -3.90 -4.03 -8.19
N THR A 264 -5.01 -3.35 -8.02
CA THR A 264 -6.27 -3.73 -8.66
C THR A 264 -6.56 -2.78 -9.81
N THR A 265 -7.21 -3.28 -10.85
CA THR A 265 -7.52 -2.48 -12.02
C THR A 265 -8.69 -3.06 -12.82
N HIS A 266 -9.48 -2.18 -13.45
CA HIS A 266 -10.43 -2.49 -14.49
C HIS A 266 -9.88 -2.15 -15.89
N TYR A 267 -8.65 -1.66 -15.98
CA TYR A 267 -7.98 -1.28 -17.21
C TYR A 267 -7.40 -2.50 -17.92
N ASP A 268 -8.23 -3.17 -18.73
CA ASP A 268 -7.89 -4.41 -19.44
C ASP A 268 -6.75 -4.28 -20.49
N PRO A 269 -6.38 -3.09 -21.03
CA PRO A 269 -5.21 -2.99 -21.90
C PRO A 269 -3.91 -3.47 -21.25
N LEU A 270 -3.77 -3.44 -19.93
CA LEU A 270 -2.59 -4.02 -19.27
C LEU A 270 -2.40 -5.52 -19.57
N LEU A 271 -3.43 -6.22 -20.05
CA LEU A 271 -3.29 -7.61 -20.51
C LEU A 271 -2.53 -7.72 -21.85
N ASP A 272 -2.40 -6.64 -22.61
CA ASP A 272 -1.56 -6.63 -23.81
C ASP A 272 -0.07 -6.56 -23.45
N GLU A 273 0.26 -6.12 -22.22
CA GLU A 273 1.62 -6.01 -21.68
C GLU A 273 2.12 -7.32 -21.03
N VAL A 274 1.32 -8.39 -21.08
CA VAL A 274 1.72 -9.70 -20.57
C VAL A 274 2.79 -10.29 -21.51
N ASP A 275 3.88 -10.77 -20.93
CA ASP A 275 5.13 -11.23 -21.51
C ASP A 275 6.12 -10.09 -21.87
N ASP A 276 5.69 -8.83 -21.98
CA ASP A 276 6.56 -7.66 -22.16
C ASP A 276 6.86 -6.98 -20.81
N MET A 277 5.84 -6.51 -20.09
CA MET A 277 5.97 -5.86 -18.78
C MET A 277 5.71 -6.82 -17.62
N PHE A 278 4.73 -7.72 -17.77
CA PHE A 278 4.29 -8.63 -16.71
C PHE A 278 4.53 -10.10 -17.09
N ARG A 279 5.01 -10.89 -16.13
CA ARG A 279 4.96 -12.34 -16.26
C ARG A 279 3.52 -12.85 -16.03
N LYS A 280 3.18 -13.96 -16.66
CA LYS A 280 1.85 -14.59 -16.54
C LYS A 280 1.45 -14.89 -15.09
N ASP A 281 2.41 -15.23 -14.21
CA ASP A 281 2.18 -15.52 -12.79
C ASP A 281 1.88 -14.26 -11.94
N MET A 282 2.11 -13.07 -12.49
CA MET A 282 1.78 -11.80 -11.83
C MET A 282 0.32 -11.39 -12.06
N VAL A 283 -0.38 -12.00 -13.03
CA VAL A 283 -1.75 -11.65 -13.40
C VAL A 283 -2.74 -12.55 -12.71
N TRP A 284 -3.67 -11.95 -11.98
CA TRP A 284 -4.73 -12.61 -11.23
C TRP A 284 -6.09 -12.05 -11.58
N PHE A 285 -7.11 -12.88 -11.53
CA PHE A 285 -8.49 -12.50 -11.78
C PHE A 285 -9.33 -12.70 -10.53
N THR A 286 -10.28 -11.78 -10.33
CA THR A 286 -11.31 -11.89 -9.29
C THR A 286 -12.67 -12.02 -9.95
N GLU A 287 -13.47 -12.96 -9.50
CA GLU A 287 -14.82 -13.20 -10.01
C GLU A 287 -15.78 -13.40 -8.84
N LYS A 288 -16.91 -12.69 -8.86
CA LYS A 288 -17.95 -12.85 -7.85
C LYS A 288 -18.94 -13.90 -8.31
N GLY A 289 -19.09 -14.97 -7.52
CA GLY A 289 -20.05 -16.01 -7.76
C GLY A 289 -21.50 -15.59 -7.45
N GLU A 290 -22.47 -16.39 -7.88
CA GLU A 290 -23.91 -16.19 -7.58
C GLU A 290 -24.20 -16.28 -6.06
N ASP A 291 -23.40 -17.01 -5.32
CA ASP A 291 -23.43 -17.13 -3.87
C ASP A 291 -22.84 -15.91 -3.14
N GLY A 292 -22.36 -14.91 -3.89
CA GLY A 292 -21.71 -13.70 -3.37
C GLY A 292 -20.25 -13.90 -2.95
N ALA A 293 -19.71 -15.11 -3.03
CA ALA A 293 -18.31 -15.38 -2.76
C ALA A 293 -17.42 -14.88 -3.91
N THR A 294 -16.23 -14.36 -3.56
CA THR A 294 -15.23 -13.98 -4.57
C THR A 294 -14.25 -15.13 -4.75
N LYS A 295 -14.03 -15.52 -6.01
CA LYS A 295 -12.99 -16.45 -6.42
C LYS A 295 -11.78 -15.65 -6.89
N LEU A 296 -10.59 -16.09 -6.50
CA LEU A 296 -9.30 -15.56 -6.94
C LEU A 296 -8.55 -16.68 -7.64
N TYR A 297 -8.09 -16.44 -8.87
CA TYR A 297 -7.32 -17.40 -9.65
C TYR A 297 -6.29 -16.71 -10.55
N SER A 298 -5.20 -17.41 -10.86
CA SER A 298 -4.10 -16.89 -11.65
C SER A 298 -4.32 -17.10 -13.15
N LEU A 299 -3.75 -16.24 -13.97
CA LEU A 299 -3.65 -16.49 -15.41
C LEU A 299 -2.94 -17.83 -15.69
N THR A 300 -1.99 -18.23 -14.84
CA THR A 300 -1.26 -19.51 -14.98
C THR A 300 -2.09 -20.76 -14.69
N ASP A 301 -3.29 -20.63 -14.13
CA ASP A 301 -4.20 -21.77 -13.94
C ASP A 301 -4.84 -22.24 -15.26
N PHE A 302 -4.73 -21.42 -16.31
CA PHE A 302 -5.24 -21.76 -17.64
C PHE A 302 -4.20 -22.51 -18.47
N LYS A 303 -4.68 -23.43 -19.32
CA LYS A 303 -3.82 -24.22 -20.22
C LYS A 303 -3.69 -23.58 -21.60
N GLY A 304 -2.56 -23.79 -22.23
CA GLY A 304 -2.34 -23.38 -23.63
C GLY A 304 -2.06 -21.89 -23.81
N LEU A 305 -1.58 -21.21 -22.78
CA LEU A 305 -1.28 -19.77 -22.80
C LEU A 305 -0.27 -19.38 -23.89
N ASP A 306 0.66 -20.26 -24.22
CA ASP A 306 1.70 -19.98 -25.24
C ASP A 306 1.13 -19.93 -26.69
N LYS A 307 -0.14 -20.29 -26.87
CA LYS A 307 -0.84 -20.21 -28.16
C LYS A 307 -1.72 -18.98 -28.30
N ILE A 308 -1.79 -18.16 -27.25
CA ILE A 308 -2.64 -16.96 -27.19
C ILE A 308 -1.85 -15.79 -27.77
N SER A 309 -2.37 -15.18 -28.84
CA SER A 309 -1.77 -14.00 -29.47
C SER A 309 -2.13 -12.68 -28.81
N SER A 310 -3.21 -12.63 -28.02
CA SER A 310 -3.62 -11.45 -27.23
C SER A 310 -4.43 -11.90 -26.04
N PHE A 311 -3.88 -11.73 -24.84
CA PHE A 311 -4.56 -12.04 -23.57
C PHE A 311 -5.77 -11.15 -23.37
N ARG A 312 -5.70 -9.88 -23.73
CA ARG A 312 -6.81 -8.94 -23.67
C ARG A 312 -8.00 -9.38 -24.52
N LYS A 313 -7.77 -9.81 -25.76
CA LYS A 313 -8.85 -10.31 -26.64
C LYS A 313 -9.48 -11.58 -26.06
N PHE A 314 -8.65 -12.45 -25.48
CA PHE A 314 -9.12 -13.67 -24.82
C PHE A 314 -10.00 -13.37 -23.60
N TYR A 315 -9.57 -12.39 -22.77
CA TYR A 315 -10.32 -11.90 -21.62
C TYR A 315 -11.68 -11.32 -22.06
N ARG A 316 -11.69 -10.40 -23.03
CA ARG A 316 -12.92 -9.77 -23.55
C ARG A 316 -13.91 -10.78 -24.16
N ASN A 317 -13.42 -11.93 -24.64
CA ASN A 317 -14.25 -13.03 -25.10
C ASN A 317 -14.73 -13.97 -23.97
N GLY A 318 -14.51 -13.62 -22.70
CA GLY A 318 -14.93 -14.40 -21.54
C GLY A 318 -14.13 -15.67 -21.29
N ARG A 319 -13.00 -15.87 -21.97
CA ARG A 319 -12.22 -17.10 -21.89
C ARG A 319 -11.47 -17.26 -20.58
N PHE A 320 -11.21 -16.16 -19.88
CA PHE A 320 -10.64 -16.16 -18.54
C PHE A 320 -11.67 -15.92 -17.44
N GLY A 321 -12.95 -15.75 -17.74
CA GLY A 321 -13.95 -15.34 -16.76
C GLY A 321 -13.75 -13.89 -16.31
N ALA A 322 -14.18 -13.59 -15.09
CA ALA A 322 -14.00 -12.28 -14.42
C ALA A 322 -14.55 -11.06 -15.21
N LEU A 323 -15.45 -11.28 -16.16
CA LEU A 323 -16.18 -10.20 -16.82
C LEU A 323 -17.41 -9.82 -16.00
N PRO A 324 -17.81 -8.53 -16.00
CA PRO A 324 -19.05 -8.11 -15.38
C PRO A 324 -20.23 -8.78 -16.09
N ASN A 325 -21.13 -9.37 -15.32
CA ASN A 325 -22.37 -9.94 -15.83
C ASN A 325 -23.38 -8.80 -16.07
N ILE A 326 -23.32 -8.23 -17.28
CA ILE A 326 -24.21 -7.16 -17.71
C ILE A 326 -25.32 -7.84 -18.52
N GLY A 327 -26.51 -7.99 -17.90
CA GLY A 327 -27.71 -8.55 -18.51
C GLY A 327 -28.42 -7.58 -19.43
#